data_30f81a123a9174a72b8cfdc20b92b15f
#
_entry.id   30f81a123a9174a72b8cfdc20b92b15f
#
_cell.length_a   1.000
_cell.length_b   1.000
_cell.length_c   1.000
_cell.angle_alpha   90.00
_cell.angle_beta   90.00
_cell.angle_gamma   90.00
#
_symmetry.space_group_name_H-M   'P 1'
#
loop_
_entity.id
_entity.type
_entity.pdbx_description
1 polymer ?
#
loop_
_entity_poly.entity_id
_entity_poly.type
_entity_poly.pdbx_seq_one_letter_code
_entity_poly.pdbx_strand_id
1 'polypeptide(L)'
;GIPHFFPHHFECFCFVRRFPSTSPRKRKHTVTMASGTTTTTLTKKLGVRIFRSLVPYGQAQSLQTAIHCARKNAFVPDTLLILQHPSVVTVGKRAEVGLKSIKTDEATLKELKCDVFKSDRGGDVTYHGPGQIVVYPIVHLRERKLGARKYVEKLENVMIEVAKKHGITNAKGQMKNENDGSDMSGVWVGKKKLGAVGVKISGGVTSHGFALNSETDLEFFREHIMPCGLEGMDVTSLKELVGGEVKRERLEVEIVDAFAKEYGYTEVYTRRC
;
A
#
# COMPACT_ATOMS: atom_id res chain seq x y z
N GLY A 1 15.85 33.42 12.15
CA GLY A 1 15.92 32.58 13.34
C GLY A 1 14.68 31.70 13.40
N ILE A 2 14.82 30.42 13.03
CA ILE A 2 13.77 29.39 13.12
C ILE A 2 14.05 28.63 14.43
N PRO A 3 13.09 28.48 15.35
CA PRO A 3 13.34 27.70 16.55
C PRO A 3 13.26 26.22 16.24
N HIS A 4 14.39 25.53 16.52
CA HIS A 4 14.44 24.08 16.65
C HIS A 4 13.67 23.65 17.91
N PHE A 5 12.59 22.89 17.73
CA PHE A 5 12.00 22.10 18.81
C PHE A 5 12.10 20.61 18.41
N PHE A 6 13.08 19.92 18.96
CA PHE A 6 13.06 18.46 19.14
C PHE A 6 12.62 18.19 20.57
N PRO A 7 11.64 17.34 20.81
CA PRO A 7 11.57 16.61 22.06
C PRO A 7 12.05 15.17 21.84
N HIS A 8 13.07 14.85 22.67
CA HIS A 8 13.60 13.52 22.89
C HIS A 8 12.59 12.61 23.60
N HIS A 9 12.73 11.31 23.36
CA HIS A 9 12.16 10.19 24.10
C HIS A 9 10.63 10.09 24.16
N PHE A 10 10.07 9.42 23.14
CA PHE A 10 8.80 8.71 23.33
C PHE A 10 9.13 7.26 23.73
N GLU A 11 9.08 7.01 25.05
CA GLU A 11 8.93 5.68 25.57
C GLU A 11 7.68 5.04 24.95
N CYS A 12 7.86 3.82 24.47
CA CYS A 12 6.84 3.00 23.84
C CYS A 12 5.77 2.61 24.88
N PHE A 13 4.88 3.53 25.25
CA PHE A 13 3.72 3.21 26.05
C PHE A 13 2.74 2.42 25.19
N CYS A 14 2.76 1.13 25.42
CA CYS A 14 1.92 0.12 24.79
C CYS A 14 0.45 0.37 25.14
N PHE A 15 -0.30 1.09 24.29
CA PHE A 15 -1.76 1.14 24.38
C PHE A 15 -2.34 -0.13 23.70
N VAL A 16 -1.98 -1.28 24.24
CA VAL A 16 -2.65 -2.54 23.92
C VAL A 16 -3.84 -2.68 24.85
N ARG A 17 -4.97 -2.04 24.54
CA ARG A 17 -6.24 -2.47 25.12
C ARG A 17 -6.51 -3.89 24.62
N ARG A 18 -6.59 -4.83 25.57
CA ARG A 18 -7.06 -6.21 25.35
C ARG A 18 -8.30 -6.19 24.47
N PHE A 19 -8.30 -7.00 23.44
CA PHE A 19 -9.45 -7.20 22.56
C PHE A 19 -10.66 -7.64 23.39
N PRO A 20 -11.80 -6.92 23.36
CA PRO A 20 -13.05 -7.46 23.86
C PRO A 20 -13.47 -8.62 22.95
N SER A 21 -13.82 -9.73 23.55
CA SER A 21 -14.32 -10.93 22.88
C SER A 21 -15.75 -10.69 22.37
N THR A 22 -15.88 -10.04 21.25
CA THR A 22 -17.12 -10.08 20.46
C THR A 22 -16.84 -10.92 19.22
N SER A 23 -17.57 -12.01 19.12
CA SER A 23 -17.43 -13.05 18.10
C SER A 23 -17.45 -12.47 16.67
N PRO A 24 -16.35 -12.53 15.90
CA PRO A 24 -16.37 -12.16 14.49
C PRO A 24 -16.91 -13.34 13.68
N ARG A 25 -17.72 -13.05 12.66
CA ARG A 25 -18.15 -14.05 11.67
C ARG A 25 -16.91 -14.68 11.02
N LYS A 26 -16.63 -15.93 11.42
CA LYS A 26 -15.58 -16.77 10.83
C LYS A 26 -16.03 -17.20 9.44
N ARG A 27 -15.49 -16.65 8.37
CA ARG A 27 -15.48 -17.33 7.07
C ARG A 27 -14.32 -18.33 7.10
N LYS A 28 -14.64 -19.60 7.29
CA LYS A 28 -13.69 -20.71 7.08
C LYS A 28 -13.70 -21.04 5.57
N HIS A 29 -12.62 -20.76 4.89
CA HIS A 29 -12.37 -21.37 3.59
C HIS A 29 -11.72 -22.73 3.84
N THR A 30 -12.50 -23.79 3.72
CA THR A 30 -12.02 -25.17 3.77
C THR A 30 -11.57 -25.56 2.37
N VAL A 31 -10.27 -25.66 2.16
CA VAL A 31 -9.70 -26.30 0.97
C VAL A 31 -9.46 -27.75 1.36
N THR A 32 -10.28 -28.65 0.81
CA THR A 32 -10.11 -30.11 0.97
C THR A 32 -8.97 -30.57 0.07
N MET A 33 -7.86 -30.97 0.66
CA MET A 33 -6.82 -31.75 -0.02
C MET A 33 -6.77 -33.14 0.57
N ALA A 34 -6.84 -34.14 -0.30
CA ALA A 34 -6.78 -35.56 0.04
C ALA A 34 -5.34 -36.02 0.32
N SER A 35 -5.24 -36.98 1.24
CA SER A 35 -4.16 -37.94 1.55
C SER A 35 -2.86 -37.42 2.23
N GLY A 36 -2.75 -37.71 3.51
CA GLY A 36 -1.65 -38.52 4.08
C GLY A 36 -0.29 -37.91 4.25
N THR A 37 -0.17 -36.82 5.06
CA THR A 37 0.98 -36.62 5.97
C THR A 37 0.55 -35.52 6.96
N THR A 38 0.59 -35.78 8.25
CA THR A 38 0.22 -34.83 9.30
C THR A 38 1.33 -33.75 9.40
N THR A 39 1.38 -32.85 8.42
CA THR A 39 2.18 -31.64 8.50
C THR A 39 1.35 -30.67 9.31
N THR A 40 1.76 -30.39 10.54
CA THR A 40 1.19 -29.31 11.36
C THR A 40 1.35 -28.00 10.58
N THR A 41 0.32 -27.65 9.80
CA THR A 41 0.30 -26.41 9.04
C THR A 41 0.16 -25.28 10.05
N LEU A 42 1.27 -24.61 10.36
CA LEU A 42 1.26 -23.38 11.14
C LEU A 42 0.23 -22.42 10.51
N THR A 43 -0.87 -22.19 11.21
CA THR A 43 -1.93 -21.27 10.76
C THR A 43 -1.33 -19.87 10.56
N LYS A 44 -1.25 -19.44 9.31
CA LYS A 44 -0.74 -18.12 8.97
C LYS A 44 -1.86 -17.11 9.10
N LYS A 45 -1.82 -16.29 10.15
CA LYS A 45 -2.86 -15.30 10.49
C LYS A 45 -2.56 -13.95 9.87
N LEU A 46 -3.60 -13.30 9.34
CA LEU A 46 -3.58 -11.93 8.84
C LEU A 46 -4.65 -11.11 9.54
N GLY A 47 -4.26 -10.04 10.23
CA GLY A 47 -5.18 -9.00 10.68
C GLY A 47 -5.42 -7.99 9.57
N VAL A 48 -6.67 -7.62 9.31
CA VAL A 48 -7.03 -6.61 8.31
C VAL A 48 -7.81 -5.49 8.99
N ARG A 49 -7.40 -4.24 8.74
CA ARG A 49 -8.13 -3.04 9.18
C ARG A 49 -8.49 -2.20 7.96
N ILE A 50 -9.78 -1.98 7.77
CA ILE A 50 -10.33 -1.20 6.66
C ILE A 50 -10.92 0.09 7.23
N PHE A 51 -10.40 1.24 6.81
CA PHE A 51 -10.84 2.56 7.25
C PHE A 51 -11.86 3.13 6.26
N ARG A 52 -13.00 3.57 6.76
CA ARG A 52 -14.09 4.11 5.93
C ARG A 52 -13.91 5.58 5.59
N SER A 53 -13.42 6.35 6.54
CA SER A 53 -13.09 7.76 6.33
C SER A 53 -11.71 7.92 5.71
N LEU A 54 -11.45 9.11 5.15
CA LEU A 54 -10.11 9.49 4.73
C LEU A 54 -9.20 9.60 5.96
N VAL A 55 -8.00 9.02 5.88
CA VAL A 55 -7.02 9.03 6.96
C VAL A 55 -5.86 9.96 6.57
N PRO A 56 -5.61 11.06 7.32
CA PRO A 56 -4.46 11.91 7.06
C PRO A 56 -3.15 11.13 7.05
N TYR A 57 -2.23 11.47 6.12
CA TYR A 57 -1.01 10.67 5.90
C TYR A 57 -0.16 10.50 7.17
N GLY A 58 0.04 11.57 7.94
CA GLY A 58 0.80 11.51 9.20
C GLY A 58 0.17 10.58 10.25
N GLN A 59 -1.17 10.53 10.34
CA GLN A 59 -1.87 9.60 11.23
C GLN A 59 -1.68 8.15 10.79
N ALA A 60 -1.79 7.88 9.48
CA ALA A 60 -1.54 6.56 8.92
C ALA A 60 -0.09 6.13 9.15
N GLN A 61 0.88 7.02 9.03
CA GLN A 61 2.29 6.75 9.30
C GLN A 61 2.52 6.41 10.78
N SER A 62 1.92 7.16 11.70
CA SER A 62 2.00 6.89 13.13
C SER A 62 1.40 5.52 13.49
N LEU A 63 0.24 5.19 12.89
CA LEU A 63 -0.39 3.88 13.06
C LEU A 63 0.47 2.74 12.51
N GLN A 64 1.08 2.91 11.34
CA GLN A 64 2.02 1.95 10.78
C GLN A 64 3.21 1.72 11.71
N THR A 65 3.79 2.80 12.26
CA THR A 65 4.92 2.72 13.19
C THR A 65 4.56 1.93 14.45
N ALA A 66 3.40 2.18 15.03
CA ALA A 66 2.92 1.45 16.21
C ALA A 66 2.72 -0.06 15.91
N ILE A 67 2.07 -0.39 14.79
CA ILE A 67 1.84 -1.79 14.39
C ILE A 67 3.17 -2.47 14.01
N HIS A 68 4.07 -1.77 13.32
CA HIS A 68 5.40 -2.27 12.98
C HIS A 68 6.19 -2.66 14.24
N CYS A 69 6.21 -1.79 15.25
CA CYS A 69 6.84 -2.07 16.54
C CYS A 69 6.20 -3.30 17.21
N ALA A 70 4.87 -3.35 17.29
CA ALA A 70 4.15 -4.48 17.87
C ALA A 70 4.38 -5.80 17.09
N ARG A 71 4.45 -5.74 15.74
CA ARG A 71 4.73 -6.93 14.91
C ARG A 71 6.16 -7.42 15.06
N LYS A 72 7.12 -6.48 15.13
CA LYS A 72 8.54 -6.82 15.37
C LYS A 72 8.74 -7.58 16.67
N ASN A 73 7.96 -7.26 17.69
CA ASN A 73 7.98 -7.92 19.01
C ASN A 73 6.96 -9.08 19.11
N ALA A 74 6.38 -9.53 18.02
CA ALA A 74 5.41 -10.63 17.93
C ALA A 74 4.12 -10.44 18.77
N PHE A 75 3.76 -9.21 19.14
CA PHE A 75 2.53 -8.92 19.89
C PHE A 75 1.28 -8.95 19.00
N VAL A 76 1.45 -8.77 17.71
CA VAL A 76 0.35 -8.82 16.73
C VAL A 76 0.75 -9.68 15.53
N PRO A 77 -0.21 -10.30 14.82
CA PRO A 77 0.06 -10.98 13.56
C PRO A 77 0.46 -9.99 12.47
N ASP A 78 0.87 -10.50 11.29
CA ASP A 78 0.97 -9.70 10.09
C ASP A 78 -0.35 -8.93 9.88
N THR A 79 -0.25 -7.65 9.53
CA THR A 79 -1.41 -6.76 9.48
C THR A 79 -1.47 -6.02 8.16
N LEU A 80 -2.66 -5.95 7.58
CA LEU A 80 -2.98 -5.20 6.37
C LEU A 80 -3.86 -4.00 6.74
N LEU A 81 -3.40 -2.79 6.43
CA LEU A 81 -4.23 -1.58 6.53
C LEU A 81 -4.72 -1.23 5.13
N ILE A 82 -6.02 -0.99 4.98
CA ILE A 82 -6.64 -0.54 3.73
C ILE A 82 -7.37 0.77 4.01
N LEU A 83 -7.02 1.82 3.28
CA LEU A 83 -7.52 3.16 3.51
C LEU A 83 -7.45 4.04 2.26
N GLN A 84 -7.95 5.25 2.36
CA GLN A 84 -7.73 6.35 1.43
C GLN A 84 -7.20 7.55 2.19
N HIS A 85 -6.43 8.41 1.53
CA HIS A 85 -5.94 9.67 2.08
C HIS A 85 -6.73 10.88 1.54
N PRO A 86 -6.80 11.99 2.31
CA PRO A 86 -6.95 13.31 1.69
C PRO A 86 -5.82 13.56 0.68
N SER A 87 -6.00 14.54 -0.20
CA SER A 87 -4.97 14.90 -1.18
C SER A 87 -3.63 15.18 -0.52
N VAL A 88 -2.62 14.41 -0.89
CA VAL A 88 -1.25 14.52 -0.37
C VAL A 88 -0.22 14.05 -1.40
N VAL A 89 0.81 14.86 -1.58
CA VAL A 89 2.01 14.47 -2.32
C VAL A 89 3.04 13.91 -1.35
N THR A 90 3.52 12.70 -1.59
CA THR A 90 4.56 12.11 -0.75
C THR A 90 5.88 12.00 -1.51
N VAL A 91 6.95 12.49 -0.88
CA VAL A 91 8.32 12.48 -1.41
C VAL A 91 9.07 11.33 -0.74
N GLY A 92 9.47 10.33 -1.51
CA GLY A 92 10.21 9.16 -1.01
C GLY A 92 11.70 9.44 -0.83
N LYS A 93 12.47 8.38 -0.53
CA LYS A 93 13.91 8.48 -0.22
C LYS A 93 14.77 8.98 -1.38
N ARG A 94 14.32 8.91 -2.63
CA ARG A 94 15.02 9.49 -3.78
C ARG A 94 14.67 10.97 -3.98
N ALA A 95 14.64 11.73 -2.87
CA ALA A 95 14.10 13.07 -2.78
C ALA A 95 14.75 14.10 -3.71
N GLU A 96 16.05 13.95 -4.04
CA GLU A 96 16.74 14.88 -4.97
C GLU A 96 16.15 14.82 -6.38
N VAL A 97 15.76 13.63 -6.82
CA VAL A 97 15.01 13.42 -8.06
C VAL A 97 13.54 13.81 -7.86
N GLY A 98 12.99 13.50 -6.68
CA GLY A 98 11.60 13.68 -6.35
C GLY A 98 11.09 15.09 -6.40
N LEU A 99 11.86 16.07 -5.94
CA LEU A 99 11.46 17.48 -5.99
C LEU A 99 11.33 18.00 -7.43
N LYS A 100 12.14 17.48 -8.36
CA LYS A 100 12.04 17.80 -9.80
C LYS A 100 10.79 17.16 -10.44
N SER A 101 10.24 16.13 -9.82
CA SER A 101 9.02 15.45 -10.29
C SER A 101 7.73 16.13 -9.85
N ILE A 102 7.81 17.17 -9.00
CA ILE A 102 6.69 18.04 -8.68
C ILE A 102 6.72 19.23 -9.64
N LYS A 103 5.71 19.33 -10.49
CA LYS A 103 5.61 20.39 -11.51
C LYS A 103 5.10 21.72 -10.95
N THR A 104 4.50 21.69 -9.77
CA THR A 104 3.78 22.80 -9.16
C THR A 104 4.47 23.23 -7.87
N ASP A 105 4.55 24.52 -7.61
CA ASP A 105 5.12 25.06 -6.37
C ASP A 105 4.25 24.73 -5.14
N GLU A 106 4.88 24.78 -3.97
CA GLU A 106 4.25 24.38 -2.70
C GLU A 106 3.07 25.31 -2.32
N ALA A 107 3.12 26.59 -2.72
CA ALA A 107 2.04 27.52 -2.41
C ALA A 107 0.76 27.14 -3.17
N THR A 108 0.87 26.84 -4.44
CA THR A 108 -0.25 26.37 -5.28
C THR A 108 -0.80 25.03 -4.77
N LEU A 109 0.06 24.08 -4.38
CA LEU A 109 -0.40 22.81 -3.79
C LEU A 109 -1.20 23.04 -2.49
N LYS A 110 -0.78 24.01 -1.69
CA LYS A 110 -1.49 24.39 -0.46
C LYS A 110 -2.85 25.02 -0.74
N GLU A 111 -2.97 25.87 -1.76
CA GLU A 111 -4.25 26.43 -2.22
C GLU A 111 -5.21 25.30 -2.68
N LEU A 112 -4.67 24.29 -3.34
CA LEU A 112 -5.39 23.06 -3.75
C LEU A 112 -5.69 22.10 -2.58
N LYS A 113 -5.38 22.48 -1.33
CA LYS A 113 -5.53 21.68 -0.12
C LYS A 113 -4.83 20.32 -0.23
N CYS A 114 -3.68 20.30 -0.89
CA CYS A 114 -2.83 19.14 -1.04
C CYS A 114 -1.57 19.29 -0.20
N ASP A 115 -1.43 18.48 0.84
CA ASP A 115 -0.24 18.48 1.68
C ASP A 115 0.97 17.90 0.96
N VAL A 116 2.17 18.36 1.32
CA VAL A 116 3.43 17.76 0.88
C VAL A 116 4.10 17.08 2.07
N PHE A 117 4.40 15.79 1.97
CA PHE A 117 4.92 15.00 3.08
C PHE A 117 6.20 14.25 2.70
N LYS A 118 7.29 14.48 3.45
CA LYS A 118 8.51 13.68 3.30
C LYS A 118 8.31 12.31 3.95
N SER A 119 8.45 11.26 3.16
CA SER A 119 8.23 9.88 3.55
C SER A 119 9.53 9.07 3.51
N ASP A 120 9.66 8.10 4.39
CA ASP A 120 10.80 7.19 4.44
C ASP A 120 10.62 5.90 3.61
N ARG A 121 9.57 5.85 2.76
CA ARG A 121 9.36 4.79 1.77
C ARG A 121 10.40 4.83 0.65
N GLY A 122 10.59 3.71 -0.01
CA GLY A 122 11.31 3.66 -1.28
C GLY A 122 10.57 4.39 -2.39
N GLY A 123 11.29 4.67 -3.48
CA GLY A 123 10.76 5.36 -4.66
C GLY A 123 10.88 6.87 -4.57
N ASP A 124 10.29 7.51 -5.57
CA ASP A 124 10.30 8.94 -5.84
C ASP A 124 9.00 9.61 -5.32
N VAL A 125 8.50 10.65 -5.99
CA VAL A 125 7.25 11.33 -5.70
C VAL A 125 6.06 10.47 -6.11
N THR A 126 4.99 10.53 -5.33
CA THR A 126 3.66 10.08 -5.73
C THR A 126 2.59 10.93 -5.08
N TYR A 127 1.40 10.88 -5.64
CA TYR A 127 0.19 11.51 -5.11
C TYR A 127 -0.73 10.44 -4.53
N HIS A 128 -1.39 10.78 -3.44
CA HIS A 128 -2.52 10.06 -2.88
C HIS A 128 -3.70 11.01 -2.73
N GLY A 129 -4.90 10.50 -2.99
CA GLY A 129 -6.13 11.27 -2.86
C GLY A 129 -7.37 10.41 -2.79
N PRO A 130 -8.55 11.01 -2.63
CA PRO A 130 -9.83 10.29 -2.67
C PRO A 130 -9.96 9.44 -3.93
N GLY A 131 -10.59 8.27 -3.80
CA GLY A 131 -10.73 7.32 -4.91
C GLY A 131 -9.50 6.43 -5.15
N GLN A 132 -8.36 6.67 -4.49
CA GLN A 132 -7.20 5.80 -4.54
C GLN A 132 -7.19 4.85 -3.34
N ILE A 133 -7.15 3.54 -3.58
CA ILE A 133 -7.03 2.56 -2.49
C ILE A 133 -5.57 2.39 -2.12
N VAL A 134 -5.23 2.77 -0.90
CA VAL A 134 -3.88 2.62 -0.33
C VAL A 134 -3.86 1.44 0.62
N VAL A 135 -2.85 0.59 0.45
CA VAL A 135 -2.69 -0.64 1.22
C VAL A 135 -1.30 -0.67 1.85
N TYR A 136 -1.28 -0.80 3.17
CA TYR A 136 -0.05 -0.88 3.95
C TYR A 136 0.08 -2.24 4.63
N PRO A 137 0.82 -3.19 4.03
CA PRO A 137 1.11 -4.46 4.65
C PRO A 137 2.26 -4.33 5.65
N ILE A 138 2.01 -4.72 6.89
CA ILE A 138 3.02 -4.81 7.94
C ILE A 138 3.28 -6.29 8.19
N VAL A 139 4.30 -6.83 7.51
CA VAL A 139 4.59 -8.27 7.38
C VAL A 139 6.03 -8.54 7.84
N HIS A 140 6.23 -9.63 8.57
CA HIS A 140 7.56 -10.04 9.00
C HIS A 140 8.20 -10.95 7.93
N LEU A 141 9.03 -10.36 7.05
CA LEU A 141 9.58 -11.05 5.88
C LEU A 141 10.54 -12.19 6.23
N ARG A 142 11.33 -12.06 7.31
CA ARG A 142 12.27 -13.13 7.71
C ARG A 142 11.54 -14.40 8.12
N GLU A 143 10.44 -14.28 8.89
CA GLU A 143 9.61 -15.42 9.27
C GLU A 143 8.99 -16.10 8.04
N ARG A 144 8.77 -15.35 6.97
CA ARG A 144 8.25 -15.84 5.70
C ARG A 144 9.31 -16.30 4.73
N LYS A 145 10.60 -16.19 5.09
CA LYS A 145 11.74 -16.48 4.21
C LYS A 145 11.64 -15.73 2.88
N LEU A 146 11.20 -14.47 2.93
CA LEU A 146 10.90 -13.66 1.75
C LEU A 146 11.90 -12.48 1.65
N GLY A 147 12.57 -12.38 0.50
CA GLY A 147 13.44 -11.25 0.17
C GLY A 147 12.65 -10.03 -0.31
N ALA A 148 13.29 -8.84 -0.24
CA ALA A 148 12.67 -7.57 -0.58
C ALA A 148 12.10 -7.52 -2.02
N ARG A 149 12.88 -7.98 -3.01
CA ARG A 149 12.47 -8.00 -4.43
C ARG A 149 11.21 -8.86 -4.62
N LYS A 150 11.22 -10.07 -4.07
CA LYS A 150 10.07 -10.99 -4.17
C LYS A 150 8.85 -10.46 -3.42
N TYR A 151 9.07 -9.71 -2.34
CA TYR A 151 7.98 -9.02 -1.63
C TYR A 151 7.30 -7.98 -2.52
N VAL A 152 8.07 -7.13 -3.20
CA VAL A 152 7.54 -6.12 -4.13
C VAL A 152 6.80 -6.79 -5.29
N GLU A 153 7.38 -7.82 -5.92
CA GLU A 153 6.75 -8.61 -6.99
C GLU A 153 5.38 -9.17 -6.53
N LYS A 154 5.30 -9.70 -5.30
CA LYS A 154 4.03 -10.19 -4.76
C LYS A 154 2.99 -9.08 -4.56
N LEU A 155 3.39 -7.87 -4.18
CA LEU A 155 2.47 -6.73 -4.11
C LEU A 155 1.94 -6.35 -5.50
N GLU A 156 2.79 -6.39 -6.51
CA GLU A 156 2.39 -6.19 -7.90
C GLU A 156 1.41 -7.27 -8.37
N ASN A 157 1.69 -8.54 -8.06
CA ASN A 157 0.80 -9.66 -8.37
C ASN A 157 -0.59 -9.51 -7.74
N VAL A 158 -0.68 -8.99 -6.51
CA VAL A 158 -1.97 -8.68 -5.87
C VAL A 158 -2.78 -7.69 -6.71
N MET A 159 -2.16 -6.59 -7.13
CA MET A 159 -2.83 -5.58 -7.95
C MET A 159 -3.20 -6.12 -9.35
N ILE A 160 -2.33 -6.93 -9.96
CA ILE A 160 -2.60 -7.59 -11.26
C ILE A 160 -3.78 -8.55 -11.14
N GLU A 161 -3.85 -9.35 -10.08
CA GLU A 161 -4.96 -10.27 -9.84
C GLU A 161 -6.28 -9.51 -9.67
N VAL A 162 -6.26 -8.39 -8.96
CA VAL A 162 -7.42 -7.50 -8.84
C VAL A 162 -7.81 -6.91 -10.20
N ALA A 163 -6.85 -6.39 -10.96
CA ALA A 163 -7.10 -5.85 -12.30
C ALA A 163 -7.75 -6.89 -13.23
N LYS A 164 -7.29 -8.15 -13.18
CA LYS A 164 -7.87 -9.26 -13.94
C LYS A 164 -9.33 -9.53 -13.59
N LYS A 165 -9.72 -9.43 -12.29
CA LYS A 165 -11.12 -9.57 -11.87
C LYS A 165 -12.04 -8.49 -12.44
N HIS A 166 -11.46 -7.36 -12.85
CA HIS A 166 -12.13 -6.27 -13.55
C HIS A 166 -11.97 -6.32 -15.08
N GLY A 167 -11.52 -7.46 -15.65
CA GLY A 167 -11.37 -7.65 -17.09
C GLY A 167 -10.09 -7.08 -17.70
N ILE A 168 -9.18 -6.52 -16.89
CA ILE A 168 -7.91 -5.93 -17.35
C ILE A 168 -6.84 -7.02 -17.35
N THR A 169 -6.71 -7.74 -18.47
CA THR A 169 -5.83 -8.92 -18.59
C THR A 169 -4.40 -8.59 -19.00
N ASN A 170 -4.15 -7.38 -19.49
CA ASN A 170 -2.86 -6.91 -19.97
C ASN A 170 -2.07 -6.08 -18.94
N ALA A 171 -2.52 -6.04 -17.68
CA ALA A 171 -1.77 -5.43 -16.59
C ALA A 171 -0.48 -6.21 -16.32
N LYS A 172 0.64 -5.49 -16.17
CA LYS A 172 1.98 -6.06 -15.92
C LYS A 172 2.61 -5.38 -14.70
N GLY A 173 3.39 -6.15 -13.93
CA GLY A 173 4.27 -5.61 -12.88
C GLY A 173 5.50 -4.97 -13.49
N GLN A 174 6.36 -4.46 -12.65
CA GLN A 174 7.67 -3.88 -12.92
C GLN A 174 8.04 -3.71 -14.41
N MET A 175 8.14 -2.49 -14.87
CA MET A 175 8.65 -2.17 -16.21
C MET A 175 10.12 -1.74 -16.15
N LYS A 176 10.80 -1.81 -17.27
CA LYS A 176 12.10 -1.19 -17.47
C LYS A 176 11.93 0.21 -18.03
N ASN A 177 12.70 1.15 -17.49
CA ASN A 177 12.83 2.47 -18.07
C ASN A 177 13.60 2.35 -19.41
N GLU A 178 13.00 2.84 -20.48
CA GLU A 178 13.59 2.77 -21.82
C GLU A 178 14.89 3.60 -21.94
N ASN A 179 15.08 4.62 -21.07
CA ASN A 179 16.22 5.54 -21.15
C ASN A 179 17.47 5.03 -20.41
N ASP A 180 17.29 4.42 -19.23
CA ASP A 180 18.41 4.03 -18.36
C ASP A 180 18.36 2.57 -17.90
N GLY A 181 17.37 1.80 -18.34
CA GLY A 181 17.18 0.39 -17.98
C GLY A 181 16.78 0.15 -16.52
N SER A 182 16.54 1.21 -15.74
CA SER A 182 16.17 1.08 -14.33
C SER A 182 14.81 0.41 -14.12
N ASP A 183 14.65 -0.23 -12.97
CA ASP A 183 13.40 -0.90 -12.62
C ASP A 183 12.36 0.10 -12.14
N MET A 184 11.22 0.15 -12.82
CA MET A 184 10.05 0.94 -12.45
C MET A 184 9.01 0.07 -11.76
N SER A 185 9.07 0.01 -10.42
CA SER A 185 8.10 -0.74 -9.63
C SER A 185 6.69 -0.17 -9.77
N GLY A 186 5.70 -1.07 -9.76
CA GLY A 186 4.30 -0.75 -9.86
C GLY A 186 3.58 -1.63 -10.88
N VAL A 187 2.29 -1.37 -11.09
CA VAL A 187 1.47 -2.08 -12.08
C VAL A 187 1.10 -1.14 -13.21
N TRP A 188 1.25 -1.63 -14.43
CA TRP A 188 1.14 -0.86 -15.66
C TRP A 188 0.19 -1.52 -16.65
N VAL A 189 -0.53 -0.70 -17.41
CA VAL A 189 -1.34 -1.09 -18.57
C VAL A 189 -0.86 -0.27 -19.76
N GLY A 190 -0.11 -0.91 -20.67
CA GLY A 190 0.68 -0.17 -21.65
C GLY A 190 1.71 0.75 -20.96
N LYS A 191 1.76 2.03 -21.35
CA LYS A 191 2.60 3.08 -20.75
C LYS A 191 1.92 3.84 -19.60
N LYS A 192 0.74 3.38 -19.14
CA LYS A 192 -0.03 4.04 -18.07
C LYS A 192 0.08 3.27 -16.76
N LYS A 193 0.48 3.97 -15.69
CA LYS A 193 0.60 3.39 -14.35
C LYS A 193 -0.77 3.29 -13.68
N LEU A 194 -1.20 2.06 -13.40
CA LEU A 194 -2.42 1.74 -12.66
C LEU A 194 -2.20 1.73 -11.14
N GLY A 195 -1.03 1.29 -10.71
CA GLY A 195 -0.71 1.21 -9.29
C GLY A 195 0.76 1.45 -9.00
N ALA A 196 1.03 2.12 -7.90
CA ALA A 196 2.37 2.45 -7.42
C ALA A 196 2.78 1.57 -6.25
N VAL A 197 4.07 1.21 -6.15
CA VAL A 197 4.64 0.47 -5.02
C VAL A 197 5.78 1.28 -4.42
N GLY A 198 5.73 1.48 -3.10
CA GLY A 198 6.80 2.09 -2.34
C GLY A 198 6.83 1.51 -0.94
N VAL A 199 7.88 0.79 -0.58
CA VAL A 199 7.99 0.05 0.68
C VAL A 199 9.21 0.48 1.49
N LYS A 200 9.17 0.21 2.80
CA LYS A 200 10.31 0.25 3.70
C LYS A 200 10.39 -1.07 4.45
N ILE A 201 11.60 -1.58 4.64
CA ILE A 201 11.86 -2.77 5.43
C ILE A 201 12.84 -2.39 6.54
N SER A 202 12.44 -2.61 7.78
CA SER A 202 13.26 -2.32 8.95
C SER A 202 13.15 -3.45 9.97
N GLY A 203 14.29 -3.99 10.41
CA GLY A 203 14.30 -5.14 11.32
C GLY A 203 13.60 -6.39 10.78
N GLY A 204 13.45 -6.51 9.45
CA GLY A 204 12.76 -7.63 8.80
C GLY A 204 11.24 -7.46 8.69
N VAL A 205 10.67 -6.36 9.19
CA VAL A 205 9.24 -6.03 9.10
C VAL A 205 9.02 -4.91 8.08
N THR A 206 7.94 -5.00 7.31
CA THR A 206 7.60 -4.03 6.27
C THR A 206 6.75 -2.88 6.81
N SER A 207 6.79 -1.75 6.12
CA SER A 207 5.86 -0.63 6.23
C SER A 207 5.68 0.04 4.87
N HIS A 208 4.69 0.94 4.75
CA HIS A 208 4.18 1.41 3.47
C HIS A 208 3.68 0.23 2.61
N GLY A 209 3.59 0.38 1.29
CA GLY A 209 3.05 -0.70 0.48
C GLY A 209 2.74 -0.27 -0.93
N PHE A 210 1.46 -0.32 -1.32
CA PHE A 210 1.04 0.05 -2.65
C PHE A 210 -0.20 0.95 -2.65
N ALA A 211 -0.38 1.66 -3.74
CA ALA A 211 -1.54 2.47 -4.04
C ALA A 211 -2.11 2.07 -5.38
N LEU A 212 -3.40 1.69 -5.42
CA LEU A 212 -4.13 1.31 -6.62
C LEU A 212 -5.10 2.43 -7.00
N ASN A 213 -4.95 2.96 -8.18
CA ASN A 213 -5.86 3.96 -8.73
C ASN A 213 -7.19 3.28 -9.07
N SER A 214 -8.21 3.49 -8.25
CA SER A 214 -9.56 2.96 -8.49
C SER A 214 -10.42 4.00 -9.22
N GLU A 215 -10.81 5.07 -8.54
CA GLU A 215 -11.54 6.22 -9.06
C GLU A 215 -10.78 7.53 -8.78
N THR A 216 -9.46 7.44 -8.70
CA THR A 216 -8.53 8.53 -8.39
C THR A 216 -8.66 9.66 -9.39
N ASP A 217 -8.58 10.89 -8.89
CA ASP A 217 -8.41 12.07 -9.74
C ASP A 217 -7.04 12.00 -10.44
N LEU A 218 -7.08 11.61 -11.72
CA LEU A 218 -5.88 11.46 -12.55
C LEU A 218 -5.42 12.78 -13.15
N GLU A 219 -6.29 13.78 -13.21
CA GLU A 219 -5.97 15.12 -13.73
C GLU A 219 -4.97 15.78 -12.79
N PHE A 220 -5.20 15.68 -11.47
CA PHE A 220 -4.23 16.14 -10.47
C PHE A 220 -2.83 15.52 -10.69
N PHE A 221 -2.77 14.22 -10.97
CA PHE A 221 -1.49 13.58 -11.30
C PHE A 221 -0.84 14.21 -12.54
N ARG A 222 -1.60 14.34 -13.63
CA ARG A 222 -1.09 14.81 -14.92
C ARG A 222 -0.60 16.26 -14.85
N GLU A 223 -1.30 17.09 -14.09
CA GLU A 223 -0.98 18.51 -13.98
C GLU A 223 0.18 18.79 -13.03
N HIS A 224 0.21 18.12 -11.87
CA HIS A 224 1.08 18.52 -10.77
C HIS A 224 2.26 17.58 -10.52
N ILE A 225 2.17 16.33 -10.99
CA ILE A 225 3.20 15.29 -10.74
C ILE A 225 3.71 14.73 -12.06
N MET A 226 5.01 14.56 -12.16
CA MET A 226 5.65 13.77 -13.22
C MET A 226 5.80 12.32 -12.73
N PRO A 227 5.01 11.35 -13.23
CA PRO A 227 5.09 9.98 -12.75
C PRO A 227 6.48 9.39 -13.01
N CYS A 228 7.15 8.92 -11.96
CA CYS A 228 8.50 8.35 -12.03
C CYS A 228 9.58 9.29 -12.61
N GLY A 229 9.33 10.61 -12.72
CA GLY A 229 10.26 11.56 -13.34
C GLY A 229 10.49 11.34 -14.84
N LEU A 230 9.58 10.67 -15.54
CA LEU A 230 9.73 10.25 -16.93
C LEU A 230 8.72 10.95 -17.84
N GLU A 231 9.25 11.62 -18.86
CA GLU A 231 8.43 12.15 -19.95
C GLU A 231 7.77 11.00 -20.76
N GLY A 232 6.52 11.19 -21.18
CA GLY A 232 5.77 10.22 -22.00
C GLY A 232 5.13 9.06 -21.21
N MET A 233 5.27 9.02 -19.90
CA MET A 233 4.55 8.09 -19.03
C MET A 233 3.32 8.78 -18.44
N ASP A 234 2.20 8.06 -18.37
CA ASP A 234 0.93 8.56 -17.84
C ASP A 234 0.43 7.68 -16.68
N VAL A 235 -0.67 8.08 -16.10
CA VAL A 235 -1.39 7.32 -15.09
C VAL A 235 -2.76 6.89 -15.62
N THR A 236 -3.30 5.81 -15.04
CA THR A 236 -4.66 5.34 -15.33
C THR A 236 -5.32 4.85 -14.05
N SER A 237 -6.61 4.54 -14.10
CA SER A 237 -7.39 3.98 -12.99
C SER A 237 -8.23 2.80 -13.46
N LEU A 238 -8.71 1.99 -12.52
CA LEU A 238 -9.67 0.93 -12.83
C LEU A 238 -10.91 1.50 -13.51
N LYS A 239 -11.44 2.63 -13.00
CA LYS A 239 -12.61 3.31 -13.58
C LYS A 239 -12.40 3.69 -15.05
N GLU A 240 -11.24 4.30 -15.38
CA GLU A 240 -10.90 4.67 -16.76
C GLU A 240 -10.80 3.44 -17.67
N LEU A 241 -10.20 2.35 -17.17
CA LEU A 241 -9.99 1.14 -17.96
C LEU A 241 -11.25 0.28 -18.16
N VAL A 242 -12.13 0.27 -17.15
CA VAL A 242 -13.40 -0.51 -17.19
C VAL A 242 -14.51 0.29 -17.87
N GLY A 243 -14.40 1.62 -17.91
CA GLY A 243 -15.44 2.51 -18.44
C GLY A 243 -16.67 2.61 -17.53
N GLY A 244 -16.53 2.38 -16.23
CA GLY A 244 -17.65 2.37 -15.30
C GLY A 244 -17.22 2.45 -13.83
N GLU A 245 -18.23 2.50 -12.94
CA GLU A 245 -18.01 2.58 -11.49
C GLU A 245 -17.29 1.34 -10.93
N VAL A 246 -16.32 1.57 -10.04
CA VAL A 246 -15.62 0.52 -9.29
C VAL A 246 -15.99 0.58 -7.82
N LYS A 247 -16.91 -0.29 -7.39
CA LYS A 247 -17.39 -0.30 -6.00
C LYS A 247 -16.27 -0.59 -5.01
N ARG A 248 -15.99 0.39 -4.16
CA ARG A 248 -14.91 0.37 -3.16
C ARG A 248 -14.99 -0.88 -2.27
N GLU A 249 -16.17 -1.23 -1.77
CA GLU A 249 -16.38 -2.37 -0.87
C GLU A 249 -16.01 -3.70 -1.51
N ARG A 250 -16.32 -3.86 -2.79
CA ARG A 250 -15.95 -5.03 -3.58
C ARG A 250 -14.44 -5.09 -3.78
N LEU A 251 -13.84 -3.96 -4.15
CA LEU A 251 -12.40 -3.85 -4.38
C LEU A 251 -11.59 -4.17 -3.10
N GLU A 252 -12.03 -3.67 -1.93
CA GLU A 252 -11.41 -3.98 -0.63
C GLU A 252 -11.39 -5.49 -0.36
N VAL A 253 -12.49 -6.19 -0.62
CA VAL A 253 -12.57 -7.65 -0.45
C VAL A 253 -11.65 -8.37 -1.44
N GLU A 254 -11.66 -7.96 -2.70
CA GLU A 254 -10.81 -8.54 -3.74
C GLU A 254 -9.32 -8.38 -3.45
N ILE A 255 -8.91 -7.23 -2.88
CA ILE A 255 -7.53 -6.98 -2.43
C ILE A 255 -7.17 -7.92 -1.27
N VAL A 256 -8.04 -8.05 -0.27
CA VAL A 256 -7.81 -8.93 0.88
C VAL A 256 -7.64 -10.38 0.43
N ASP A 257 -8.54 -10.87 -0.44
CA ASP A 257 -8.51 -12.23 -0.96
C ASP A 257 -7.24 -12.49 -1.80
N ALA A 258 -6.91 -11.57 -2.71
CA ALA A 258 -5.71 -11.66 -3.53
C ALA A 258 -4.44 -11.65 -2.67
N PHE A 259 -4.38 -10.76 -1.67
CA PHE A 259 -3.25 -10.69 -0.74
C PHE A 259 -3.13 -11.97 0.11
N ALA A 260 -4.23 -12.44 0.67
CA ALA A 260 -4.23 -13.67 1.47
C ALA A 260 -3.76 -14.89 0.66
N LYS A 261 -4.25 -15.02 -0.58
CA LYS A 261 -3.85 -16.08 -1.51
C LYS A 261 -2.36 -15.98 -1.87
N GLU A 262 -1.90 -14.80 -2.29
CA GLU A 262 -0.52 -14.56 -2.77
C GLU A 262 0.53 -14.81 -1.67
N TYR A 263 0.19 -14.50 -0.42
CA TYR A 263 1.09 -14.69 0.73
C TYR A 263 0.81 -15.97 1.51
N GLY A 264 -0.20 -16.76 1.12
CA GLY A 264 -0.54 -18.04 1.74
C GLY A 264 -1.05 -17.90 3.17
N TYR A 265 -1.88 -16.89 3.45
CA TYR A 265 -2.59 -16.80 4.73
C TYR A 265 -3.78 -17.76 4.75
N THR A 266 -3.96 -18.45 5.88
CA THR A 266 -5.03 -19.43 6.08
C THR A 266 -6.16 -18.90 6.96
N GLU A 267 -5.88 -17.89 7.76
CA GLU A 267 -6.86 -17.23 8.61
C GLU A 267 -6.79 -15.72 8.42
N VAL A 268 -7.93 -15.07 8.14
CA VAL A 268 -8.04 -13.62 7.94
C VAL A 268 -9.07 -13.06 8.90
N TYR A 269 -8.67 -12.06 9.66
CA TYR A 269 -9.51 -11.35 10.64
C TYR A 269 -9.70 -9.91 10.19
N THR A 270 -10.87 -9.57 9.67
CA THR A 270 -11.16 -8.22 9.15
C THR A 270 -11.94 -7.40 10.16
N ARG A 271 -11.47 -6.17 10.43
CA ARG A 271 -12.18 -5.13 11.18
C ARG A 271 -12.36 -3.91 10.29
N ARG A 272 -13.57 -3.37 10.27
CA ARG A 272 -13.91 -2.08 9.65
C ARG A 272 -13.88 -1.01 10.73
N CYS A 273 -13.16 0.10 10.46
CA CYS A 273 -12.91 1.21 11.39
C CYS A 273 -13.54 2.49 10.85
#